data_4e6792869425b647ee21e9fcd1230992
#
_entry.id   4e6792869425b647ee21e9fcd1230992
#
_cell.length_a   1.000
_cell.length_b   1.000
_cell.length_c   1.000
_cell.angle_alpha   90.00
_cell.angle_beta   90.00
_cell.angle_gamma   90.00
#
_symmetry.space_group_name_H-M   'P 1'
#
loop_
_entity.id
_entity.type
_entity.pdbx_description
1 polymer ?
#
loop_
_entity_poly.entity_id
_entity_poly.type
_entity_poly.pdbx_seq_one_letter_code
_entity_poly.pdbx_strand_id
1 'polypeptide(L)'
;MTSQMPRRAVPPDSPTHISPFSRILHFIGRNPVLAVAAVLAAVTSVIVPPDGEYIGYFDFTTLACLFSTLAVVRALTDIGFFSRLAEGIVRRAASLRAAVAALVAITYFGSMLIANDMALLTFLPLGWIVLESTGNRRYMAMTFILQNTAANLGGMLTPFGNPQNLYIYSYYSVPNGEFVSTMLPPFLMSAAMIAALCFVFPREPLRIQTSGTPAPDVRRTVIYLLLFAM
;
A
#
# COMPACT_ATOMS: atom_id res chain seq x y z
N MET A 1 15.06 4.64 -64.84
CA MET A 1 16.28 4.22 -64.10
C MET A 1 16.10 4.58 -62.63
N THR A 2 15.54 3.67 -61.87
CA THR A 2 15.29 3.82 -60.42
C THR A 2 16.36 3.02 -59.68
N SER A 3 17.32 3.74 -59.09
CA SER A 3 18.40 3.19 -58.29
C SER A 3 17.87 2.68 -56.96
N GLN A 4 17.84 1.37 -56.76
CA GLN A 4 17.59 0.76 -55.46
C GLN A 4 18.86 0.80 -54.62
N MET A 5 18.82 1.53 -53.48
CA MET A 5 19.88 1.45 -52.48
C MET A 5 19.82 0.10 -51.76
N PRO A 6 20.93 -0.57 -51.50
CA PRO A 6 20.98 -1.81 -50.78
C PRO A 6 20.65 -1.59 -49.30
N ARG A 7 19.67 -2.36 -48.77
CA ARG A 7 19.39 -2.43 -47.34
C ARG A 7 20.62 -2.97 -46.61
N ARG A 8 21.20 -2.14 -45.72
CA ARG A 8 22.20 -2.60 -44.75
C ARG A 8 21.55 -3.70 -43.86
N ALA A 9 22.11 -4.88 -43.91
CA ALA A 9 21.80 -5.96 -42.98
C ALA A 9 22.21 -5.52 -41.58
N VAL A 10 21.24 -5.51 -40.67
CA VAL A 10 21.47 -5.38 -39.21
C VAL A 10 22.12 -6.71 -38.78
N PRO A 11 23.28 -6.69 -38.13
CA PRO A 11 23.90 -7.91 -37.64
C PRO A 11 22.98 -8.49 -36.55
N PRO A 12 22.84 -9.83 -36.44
CA PRO A 12 22.06 -10.47 -35.40
C PRO A 12 22.69 -10.13 -34.05
N ASP A 13 21.84 -9.60 -33.13
CA ASP A 13 22.24 -9.35 -31.75
C ASP A 13 22.80 -10.65 -31.15
N SER A 14 24.11 -10.68 -30.97
CA SER A 14 24.76 -11.72 -30.18
C SER A 14 24.21 -11.64 -28.75
N PRO A 15 23.79 -12.75 -28.12
CA PRO A 15 23.38 -12.74 -26.75
C PRO A 15 24.56 -12.27 -25.90
N THR A 16 24.50 -11.01 -25.44
CA THR A 16 25.45 -10.48 -24.48
C THR A 16 25.36 -11.34 -23.22
N HIS A 17 26.37 -12.19 -23.01
CA HIS A 17 26.58 -12.91 -21.74
C HIS A 17 26.79 -11.85 -20.66
N ILE A 18 25.67 -11.40 -20.08
CA ILE A 18 25.70 -10.52 -18.92
C ILE A 18 26.30 -11.34 -17.78
N SER A 19 27.50 -10.99 -17.34
CA SER A 19 28.17 -11.70 -16.26
C SER A 19 27.28 -11.68 -14.99
N PRO A 20 27.29 -12.71 -14.14
CA PRO A 20 26.51 -12.74 -12.91
C PRO A 20 26.79 -11.51 -12.03
N PHE A 21 28.01 -11.00 -12.08
CA PHE A 21 28.40 -9.79 -11.35
C PHE A 21 27.70 -8.52 -11.88
N SER A 22 27.55 -8.36 -13.18
CA SER A 22 26.81 -7.21 -13.75
C SER A 22 25.32 -7.27 -13.47
N ARG A 23 24.74 -8.48 -13.34
CA ARG A 23 23.34 -8.65 -12.88
C ARG A 23 23.15 -8.20 -11.42
N ILE A 24 24.11 -8.53 -10.55
CA ILE A 24 24.10 -8.12 -9.13
C ILE A 24 24.24 -6.60 -9.05
N LEU A 25 25.18 -5.98 -9.76
CA LEU A 25 25.35 -4.54 -9.78
C LEU A 25 24.10 -3.80 -10.32
N HIS A 26 23.47 -4.35 -11.35
CA HIS A 26 22.24 -3.79 -11.89
C HIS A 26 21.06 -3.91 -10.91
N PHE A 27 20.97 -5.05 -10.21
CA PHE A 27 19.95 -5.27 -9.17
C PHE A 27 20.14 -4.32 -7.98
N ILE A 28 21.39 -4.14 -7.51
CA ILE A 28 21.76 -3.20 -6.46
C ILE A 28 21.39 -1.76 -6.86
N GLY A 29 21.73 -1.33 -8.08
CA GLY A 29 21.40 0.01 -8.58
C GLY A 29 19.90 0.29 -8.69
N ARG A 30 19.09 -0.74 -8.91
CA ARG A 30 17.62 -0.62 -8.95
C ARG A 30 16.96 -0.64 -7.56
N ASN A 31 17.69 -1.10 -6.53
CA ASN A 31 17.15 -1.24 -5.17
C ASN A 31 18.11 -0.59 -4.14
N PRO A 32 18.26 0.73 -4.15
CA PRO A 32 19.26 1.41 -3.33
C PRO A 32 19.03 1.19 -1.82
N VAL A 33 17.77 1.11 -1.38
CA VAL A 33 17.42 0.84 0.03
C VAL A 33 17.91 -0.55 0.45
N LEU A 34 17.68 -1.56 -0.39
CA LEU A 34 18.16 -2.93 -0.14
C LEU A 34 19.69 -2.99 -0.12
N ALA A 35 20.36 -2.25 -1.00
CA ALA A 35 21.82 -2.17 -1.05
C ALA A 35 22.39 -1.57 0.25
N VAL A 36 21.84 -0.45 0.70
CA VAL A 36 22.24 0.19 1.96
C VAL A 36 21.98 -0.74 3.15
N ALA A 37 20.81 -1.37 3.21
CA ALA A 37 20.47 -2.33 4.28
C ALA A 37 21.44 -3.53 4.31
N ALA A 38 21.80 -4.07 3.13
CA ALA A 38 22.75 -5.17 3.04
C ALA A 38 24.18 -4.78 3.51
N VAL A 39 24.63 -3.55 3.15
CA VAL A 39 25.92 -3.03 3.62
C VAL A 39 25.91 -2.85 5.14
N LEU A 40 24.85 -2.23 5.68
CA LEU A 40 24.71 -2.05 7.14
C LEU A 40 24.66 -3.40 7.87
N ALA A 41 23.93 -4.37 7.33
CA ALA A 41 23.88 -5.73 7.89
C ALA A 41 25.25 -6.39 7.87
N ALA A 42 26.02 -6.26 6.78
CA ALA A 42 27.38 -6.79 6.71
C ALA A 42 28.32 -6.14 7.74
N VAL A 43 28.24 -4.80 7.90
CA VAL A 43 29.04 -4.07 8.88
C VAL A 43 28.67 -4.47 10.31
N THR A 44 27.38 -4.57 10.62
CA THR A 44 26.94 -5.00 11.95
C THR A 44 27.32 -6.45 12.26
N SER A 45 27.30 -7.35 11.26
CA SER A 45 27.74 -8.74 11.43
C SER A 45 29.24 -8.89 11.72
N VAL A 46 30.06 -7.90 11.34
CA VAL A 46 31.48 -7.86 11.70
C VAL A 46 31.67 -7.40 13.16
N ILE A 47 30.82 -6.46 13.62
CA ILE A 47 30.89 -5.92 15.00
C ILE A 47 30.25 -6.89 15.98
N VAL A 48 29.14 -7.50 15.61
CA VAL A 48 28.40 -8.51 16.37
C VAL A 48 28.32 -9.77 15.51
N PRO A 49 29.27 -10.72 15.64
CA PRO A 49 29.27 -11.93 14.84
C PRO A 49 27.99 -12.73 15.07
N PRO A 50 27.40 -13.32 14.00
CA PRO A 50 26.26 -14.21 14.13
C PRO A 50 26.62 -15.42 15.00
N ASP A 51 25.86 -15.64 16.05
CA ASP A 51 25.98 -16.78 16.96
C ASP A 51 24.77 -17.72 16.83
N GLY A 52 24.72 -18.77 17.67
CA GLY A 52 23.60 -19.71 17.67
C GLY A 52 22.27 -19.13 18.13
N GLU A 53 22.29 -18.00 18.81
CA GLU A 53 21.09 -17.28 19.26
C GLU A 53 20.48 -16.42 18.17
N TYR A 54 21.21 -16.18 17.07
CA TYR A 54 20.80 -15.30 15.98
C TYR A 54 19.44 -15.70 15.35
N ILE A 55 19.15 -17.01 15.30
CA ILE A 55 17.87 -17.53 14.82
C ILE A 55 16.74 -17.18 15.80
N GLY A 56 17.05 -17.08 17.10
CA GLY A 56 16.08 -16.71 18.15
C GLY A 56 15.64 -15.24 18.08
N TYR A 57 16.38 -14.37 17.40
CA TYR A 57 15.99 -12.98 17.19
C TYR A 57 14.86 -12.80 16.16
N PHE A 58 14.61 -13.84 15.35
CA PHE A 58 13.50 -13.83 14.41
C PHE A 58 12.21 -14.26 15.09
N ASP A 59 11.25 -13.37 15.21
CA ASP A 59 9.90 -13.72 15.62
C ASP A 59 9.14 -14.37 14.45
N PHE A 60 9.30 -15.69 14.32
CA PHE A 60 8.65 -16.46 13.25
C PHE A 60 7.13 -16.42 13.35
N THR A 61 6.57 -16.24 14.53
CA THR A 61 5.11 -16.11 14.73
C THR A 61 4.61 -14.81 14.08
N THR A 62 5.26 -13.69 14.38
CA THR A 62 4.93 -12.40 13.76
C THR A 62 5.14 -12.45 12.24
N LEU A 63 6.22 -13.05 11.75
CA LEU A 63 6.46 -13.19 10.31
C LEU A 63 5.40 -14.04 9.61
N ALA A 64 4.99 -15.16 10.22
CA ALA A 64 3.93 -16.01 9.68
C ALA A 64 2.57 -15.30 9.67
N CYS A 65 2.22 -14.58 10.75
CA CYS A 65 1.02 -13.75 10.82
C CYS A 65 1.00 -12.67 9.74
N LEU A 66 2.10 -11.93 9.58
CA LEU A 66 2.25 -10.91 8.53
C LEU A 66 2.07 -11.53 7.14
N PHE A 67 2.78 -12.61 6.86
CA PHE A 67 2.70 -13.27 5.56
C PHE A 67 1.28 -13.72 5.25
N SER A 68 0.62 -14.39 6.19
CA SER A 68 -0.74 -14.91 6.02
C SER A 68 -1.75 -13.78 5.78
N THR A 69 -1.69 -12.73 6.61
CA THR A 69 -2.56 -11.55 6.49
C THR A 69 -2.35 -10.85 5.15
N LEU A 70 -1.08 -10.58 4.78
CA LEU A 70 -0.76 -9.91 3.52
C LEU A 70 -1.16 -10.75 2.30
N ALA A 71 -1.03 -12.08 2.35
CA ALA A 71 -1.44 -12.97 1.27
C ALA A 71 -2.96 -12.91 1.03
N VAL A 72 -3.77 -12.95 2.09
CA VAL A 72 -5.23 -12.84 1.99
C VAL A 72 -5.67 -11.46 1.52
N VAL A 73 -5.08 -10.40 2.09
CA VAL A 73 -5.34 -9.01 1.67
C VAL A 73 -4.97 -8.81 0.20
N ARG A 74 -3.82 -9.33 -0.23
CA ARG A 74 -3.41 -9.29 -1.63
C ARG A 74 -4.42 -9.99 -2.53
N ALA A 75 -4.89 -11.17 -2.16
CA ALA A 75 -5.90 -11.90 -2.91
C ALA A 75 -7.23 -11.13 -3.03
N LEU A 76 -7.70 -10.47 -1.96
CA LEU A 76 -8.86 -9.59 -1.98
C LEU A 76 -8.65 -8.36 -2.89
N THR A 77 -7.45 -7.79 -2.88
CA THR A 77 -7.09 -6.65 -3.75
C THR A 77 -7.08 -7.05 -5.21
N ASP A 78 -6.50 -8.20 -5.55
CA ASP A 78 -6.39 -8.70 -6.94
C ASP A 78 -7.75 -9.00 -7.56
N ILE A 79 -8.76 -9.42 -6.78
CA ILE A 79 -10.14 -9.56 -7.27
C ILE A 79 -10.91 -8.23 -7.31
N GLY A 80 -10.28 -7.10 -6.98
CA GLY A 80 -10.87 -5.76 -7.04
C GLY A 80 -11.89 -5.46 -5.95
N PHE A 81 -11.93 -6.24 -4.84
CA PHE A 81 -12.89 -6.07 -3.76
C PHE A 81 -12.86 -4.66 -3.15
N PHE A 82 -11.68 -4.20 -2.72
CA PHE A 82 -11.52 -2.88 -2.08
C PHE A 82 -11.74 -1.73 -3.06
N SER A 83 -11.30 -1.88 -4.31
CA SER A 83 -11.50 -0.86 -5.33
C SER A 83 -12.98 -0.64 -5.63
N ARG A 84 -13.78 -1.70 -5.70
CA ARG A 84 -15.23 -1.59 -5.87
C ARG A 84 -15.94 -0.96 -4.69
N LEU A 85 -15.57 -1.37 -3.49
CA LEU A 85 -16.14 -0.80 -2.27
C LEU A 85 -15.90 0.72 -2.24
N ALA A 86 -14.67 1.13 -2.52
CA ALA A 86 -14.26 2.51 -2.56
C ALA A 86 -14.95 3.30 -3.69
N GLU A 87 -15.03 2.74 -4.90
CA GLU A 87 -15.74 3.34 -6.03
C GLU A 87 -17.22 3.59 -5.70
N GLY A 88 -17.89 2.62 -5.09
CA GLY A 88 -19.29 2.74 -4.66
C GLY A 88 -19.54 3.88 -3.68
N ILE A 89 -18.58 4.13 -2.78
CA ILE A 89 -18.65 5.23 -1.81
C ILE A 89 -18.38 6.58 -2.49
N VAL A 90 -17.34 6.67 -3.31
CA VAL A 90 -16.93 7.92 -3.97
C VAL A 90 -17.97 8.38 -4.99
N ARG A 91 -18.63 7.47 -5.72
CA ARG A 91 -19.71 7.81 -6.67
C ARG A 91 -20.89 8.56 -6.06
N ARG A 92 -21.09 8.44 -4.75
CA ARG A 92 -22.14 9.17 -4.02
C ARG A 92 -21.74 10.60 -3.65
N ALA A 93 -20.48 10.98 -3.88
CA ALA A 93 -19.97 12.30 -3.54
C ALA A 93 -20.51 13.36 -4.51
N ALA A 94 -21.24 14.34 -3.99
CA ALA A 94 -21.81 15.42 -4.79
C ALA A 94 -20.85 16.59 -5.01
N SER A 95 -19.71 16.65 -4.32
CA SER A 95 -18.74 17.75 -4.39
C SER A 95 -17.31 17.26 -4.25
N LEU A 96 -16.35 18.08 -4.70
CA LEU A 96 -14.91 17.79 -4.57
C LEU A 96 -14.53 17.51 -3.12
N ARG A 97 -14.96 18.33 -2.17
CA ARG A 97 -14.72 18.11 -0.75
C ARG A 97 -15.24 16.75 -0.28
N ALA A 98 -16.46 16.38 -0.67
CA ALA A 98 -17.05 15.11 -0.29
C ALA A 98 -16.30 13.93 -0.93
N ALA A 99 -15.83 14.05 -2.16
CA ALA A 99 -15.04 13.03 -2.83
C ALA A 99 -13.68 12.82 -2.14
N VAL A 100 -12.98 13.92 -1.86
CA VAL A 100 -11.69 13.86 -1.13
C VAL A 100 -11.89 13.30 0.27
N ALA A 101 -12.91 13.79 1.02
CA ALA A 101 -13.21 13.26 2.36
C ALA A 101 -13.55 11.75 2.32
N ALA A 102 -14.28 11.30 1.30
CA ALA A 102 -14.58 9.88 1.11
C ALA A 102 -13.32 9.06 0.81
N LEU A 103 -12.45 9.53 -0.09
CA LEU A 103 -11.18 8.88 -0.41
C LEU A 103 -10.27 8.76 0.81
N VAL A 104 -10.15 9.84 1.56
CA VAL A 104 -9.34 9.89 2.79
C VAL A 104 -9.93 8.99 3.87
N ALA A 105 -11.25 9.03 4.09
CA ALA A 105 -11.93 8.19 5.05
C ALA A 105 -11.81 6.69 4.71
N ILE A 106 -11.99 6.31 3.43
CA ILE A 106 -11.81 4.92 3.00
C ILE A 106 -10.36 4.47 3.23
N THR A 107 -9.39 5.32 2.96
CA THR A 107 -7.98 5.03 3.20
C THR A 107 -7.70 4.88 4.70
N TYR A 108 -8.27 5.77 5.53
CA TYR A 108 -8.13 5.75 6.98
C TYR A 108 -8.68 4.47 7.62
N PHE A 109 -9.95 4.15 7.35
CA PHE A 109 -10.59 2.95 7.89
C PHE A 109 -10.13 1.67 7.18
N GLY A 110 -9.82 1.76 5.88
CA GLY A 110 -9.30 0.63 5.12
C GLY A 110 -7.95 0.15 5.64
N SER A 111 -7.06 1.07 6.04
CA SER A 111 -5.74 0.72 6.58
C SER A 111 -5.78 -0.06 7.90
N MET A 112 -6.88 0.00 8.64
CA MET A 112 -7.08 -0.86 9.82
C MET A 112 -7.20 -2.34 9.45
N LEU A 113 -7.68 -2.64 8.24
CA LEU A 113 -7.99 -4.00 7.77
C LEU A 113 -6.92 -4.57 6.85
N ILE A 114 -6.33 -3.73 5.99
CA ILE A 114 -5.50 -4.18 4.87
C ILE A 114 -4.02 -3.75 4.97
N ALA A 115 -3.58 -3.31 6.11
CA ALA A 115 -2.30 -2.64 6.35
C ALA A 115 -2.13 -1.33 5.53
N ASN A 116 -1.35 -0.40 6.07
CA ASN A 116 -1.20 0.95 5.51
C ASN A 116 -0.68 0.96 4.07
N ASP A 117 0.33 0.15 3.75
CA ASP A 117 0.94 0.11 2.42
C ASP A 117 -0.03 -0.42 1.36
N MET A 118 -0.80 -1.48 1.70
CA MET A 118 -1.82 -2.03 0.82
C MET A 118 -3.01 -1.08 0.64
N ALA A 119 -3.38 -0.33 1.69
CA ALA A 119 -4.40 0.71 1.59
C ALA A 119 -3.97 1.80 0.59
N LEU A 120 -2.71 2.23 0.63
CA LEU A 120 -2.16 3.20 -0.31
C LEU A 120 -2.15 2.65 -1.74
N LEU A 121 -1.62 1.45 -1.95
CA LEU A 121 -1.59 0.82 -3.28
C LEU A 121 -3.00 0.66 -3.89
N THR A 122 -4.03 0.49 -3.05
CA THR A 122 -5.41 0.30 -3.49
C THR A 122 -6.13 1.63 -3.74
N PHE A 123 -5.98 2.61 -2.85
CA PHE A 123 -6.82 3.80 -2.84
C PHE A 123 -6.18 5.05 -3.45
N LEU A 124 -4.82 5.14 -3.54
CA LEU A 124 -4.17 6.24 -4.26
C LEU A 124 -4.51 6.26 -5.76
N PRO A 125 -4.49 5.12 -6.48
CA PRO A 125 -4.90 5.09 -7.89
C PRO A 125 -6.35 5.55 -8.07
N LEU A 126 -7.26 5.22 -7.15
CA LEU A 126 -8.63 5.69 -7.19
C LEU A 126 -8.70 7.21 -7.01
N GLY A 127 -7.95 7.78 -6.07
CA GLY A 127 -7.81 9.22 -5.88
C GLY A 127 -7.32 9.92 -7.15
N TRP A 128 -6.33 9.32 -7.83
CA TRP A 128 -5.81 9.83 -9.09
C TRP A 128 -6.88 9.84 -10.18
N ILE A 129 -7.57 8.72 -10.39
CA ILE A 129 -8.64 8.60 -11.41
C ILE A 129 -9.76 9.62 -11.15
N VAL A 130 -10.21 9.78 -9.91
CA VAL A 130 -11.28 10.71 -9.54
C VAL A 130 -10.87 12.15 -9.80
N LEU A 131 -9.70 12.57 -9.36
CA LEU A 131 -9.24 13.96 -9.53
C LEU A 131 -8.87 14.28 -10.97
N GLU A 132 -8.33 13.31 -11.71
CA GLU A 132 -8.01 13.43 -13.14
C GLU A 132 -9.28 13.57 -13.98
N SER A 133 -10.25 12.65 -13.83
CA SER A 133 -11.48 12.63 -14.61
C SER A 133 -12.39 13.84 -14.36
N THR A 134 -12.22 14.50 -13.21
CA THR A 134 -13.00 15.68 -12.83
C THR A 134 -12.26 17.00 -13.07
N GLY A 135 -11.05 16.97 -13.66
CA GLY A 135 -10.25 18.17 -13.95
C GLY A 135 -9.63 18.83 -12.72
N ASN A 136 -9.61 18.14 -11.57
CA ASN A 136 -9.17 18.69 -10.28
C ASN A 136 -7.72 18.34 -9.92
N ARG A 137 -6.84 18.21 -10.92
CA ARG A 137 -5.41 17.86 -10.75
C ARG A 137 -4.66 18.73 -9.74
N ARG A 138 -5.04 20.01 -9.61
CA ARG A 138 -4.43 20.95 -8.65
C ARG A 138 -4.49 20.48 -7.19
N TYR A 139 -5.48 19.65 -6.86
CA TYR A 139 -5.65 19.13 -5.50
C TYR A 139 -5.03 17.75 -5.28
N MET A 140 -4.42 17.16 -6.32
CA MET A 140 -3.90 15.79 -6.28
C MET A 140 -2.82 15.61 -5.21
N ALA A 141 -1.83 16.49 -5.17
CA ALA A 141 -0.74 16.42 -4.19
C ALA A 141 -1.28 16.47 -2.74
N MET A 142 -2.17 17.41 -2.45
CA MET A 142 -2.76 17.54 -1.11
C MET A 142 -3.62 16.33 -0.75
N THR A 143 -4.41 15.81 -1.69
CA THR A 143 -5.22 14.60 -1.47
C THR A 143 -4.32 13.39 -1.18
N PHE A 144 -3.23 13.21 -1.93
CA PHE A 144 -2.32 12.09 -1.71
C PHE A 144 -1.56 12.20 -0.39
N ILE A 145 -1.17 13.41 0.03
CA ILE A 145 -0.60 13.62 1.35
C ILE A 145 -1.60 13.23 2.44
N LEU A 146 -2.86 13.64 2.31
CA LEU A 146 -3.91 13.27 3.25
C LEU A 146 -4.20 11.77 3.26
N GLN A 147 -4.25 11.12 2.09
CA GLN A 147 -4.41 9.66 2.02
C GLN A 147 -3.23 8.92 2.65
N ASN A 148 -1.98 9.37 2.40
CA ASN A 148 -0.80 8.78 3.02
C ASN A 148 -0.82 8.93 4.55
N THR A 149 -1.12 10.13 5.03
CA THR A 149 -1.29 10.40 6.46
C THR A 149 -2.43 9.56 7.05
N ALA A 150 -3.56 9.47 6.34
CA ALA A 150 -4.72 8.67 6.73
C ALA A 150 -4.40 7.17 6.82
N ALA A 151 -3.64 6.62 5.87
CA ALA A 151 -3.24 5.22 5.91
C ALA A 151 -2.38 4.90 7.14
N ASN A 152 -1.41 5.74 7.44
CA ASN A 152 -0.52 5.53 8.58
C ASN A 152 -1.24 5.71 9.93
N LEU A 153 -2.04 6.75 10.05
CA LEU A 153 -2.76 7.04 11.31
C LEU A 153 -3.98 6.14 11.51
N GLY A 154 -4.64 5.71 10.42
CA GLY A 154 -5.75 4.75 10.50
C GLY A 154 -5.29 3.36 10.93
N GLY A 155 -4.18 2.88 10.35
CA GLY A 155 -3.62 1.57 10.67
C GLY A 155 -3.14 1.39 12.11
N MET A 156 -3.05 2.47 12.90
CA MET A 156 -2.58 2.36 14.29
C MET A 156 -3.52 1.62 15.23
N LEU A 157 -4.84 1.58 14.93
CA LEU A 157 -5.82 1.04 15.87
C LEU A 157 -5.78 -0.49 15.98
N THR A 158 -5.30 -1.18 14.93
CA THR A 158 -5.23 -2.64 14.91
C THR A 158 -3.80 -3.13 14.93
N PRO A 159 -3.50 -4.27 15.57
CA PRO A 159 -2.14 -4.82 15.58
C PRO A 159 -1.59 -5.09 14.17
N PHE A 160 -2.44 -5.53 13.25
CA PHE A 160 -2.06 -5.88 11.88
C PHE A 160 -2.16 -4.73 10.87
N GLY A 161 -2.63 -3.55 11.30
CA GLY A 161 -2.69 -2.36 10.44
C GLY A 161 -1.32 -1.81 10.07
N ASN A 162 -0.30 -2.07 10.89
CA ASN A 162 1.10 -1.73 10.65
C ASN A 162 2.02 -2.86 11.14
N PRO A 163 3.11 -3.20 10.42
CA PRO A 163 4.07 -4.21 10.88
C PRO A 163 4.67 -3.91 12.27
N GLN A 164 4.92 -2.64 12.56
CA GLN A 164 5.46 -2.18 13.84
C GLN A 164 4.51 -2.49 15.00
N ASN A 165 3.21 -2.26 14.79
CA ASN A 165 2.18 -2.57 15.79
C ASN A 165 2.12 -4.07 16.06
N LEU A 166 2.17 -4.90 15.01
CA LEU A 166 2.13 -6.34 15.13
C LEU A 166 3.34 -6.86 15.92
N TYR A 167 4.53 -6.31 15.65
CA TYR A 167 5.74 -6.66 16.39
C TYR A 167 5.60 -6.32 17.89
N ILE A 168 5.22 -5.10 18.24
CA ILE A 168 5.03 -4.69 19.63
C ILE A 168 3.96 -5.55 20.31
N TYR A 169 2.84 -5.76 19.63
CA TYR A 169 1.73 -6.57 20.11
C TYR A 169 2.16 -8.01 20.44
N SER A 170 2.91 -8.67 19.52
CA SER A 170 3.37 -10.04 19.69
C SER A 170 4.50 -10.16 20.71
N TYR A 171 5.50 -9.29 20.62
CA TYR A 171 6.70 -9.34 21.46
C TYR A 171 6.38 -9.11 22.94
N TYR A 172 5.52 -8.14 23.23
CA TYR A 172 5.11 -7.85 24.61
C TYR A 172 3.85 -8.61 25.05
N SER A 173 3.28 -9.46 24.19
CA SER A 173 2.06 -10.22 24.45
C SER A 173 0.92 -9.34 24.97
N VAL A 174 0.73 -8.15 24.36
CA VAL A 174 -0.25 -7.16 24.80
C VAL A 174 -1.66 -7.68 24.57
N PRO A 175 -2.57 -7.69 25.59
CA PRO A 175 -3.96 -8.08 25.37
C PRO A 175 -4.67 -7.17 24.36
N ASN A 176 -5.52 -7.74 23.49
CA ASN A 176 -6.26 -6.99 22.46
C ASN A 176 -6.99 -5.76 23.02
N GLY A 177 -7.68 -5.92 24.15
CA GLY A 177 -8.43 -4.84 24.78
C GLY A 177 -7.54 -3.69 25.25
N GLU A 178 -6.37 -3.99 25.79
CA GLU A 178 -5.40 -3.01 26.24
C GLU A 178 -4.78 -2.27 25.04
N PHE A 179 -4.40 -3.01 23.98
CA PHE A 179 -3.87 -2.40 22.77
C PHE A 179 -4.87 -1.41 22.16
N VAL A 180 -6.11 -1.83 21.94
CA VAL A 180 -7.14 -0.99 21.34
C VAL A 180 -7.47 0.20 22.26
N SER A 181 -7.60 0.02 23.56
CA SER A 181 -7.91 1.12 24.48
C SER A 181 -6.80 2.17 24.53
N THR A 182 -5.54 1.76 24.42
CA THR A 182 -4.37 2.65 24.37
C THR A 182 -4.31 3.43 23.05
N MET A 183 -4.63 2.77 21.94
CA MET A 183 -4.55 3.39 20.59
C MET A 183 -5.80 4.18 20.21
N LEU A 184 -6.92 3.98 20.89
CA LEU A 184 -8.19 4.64 20.56
C LEU A 184 -8.16 6.17 20.69
N PRO A 185 -7.62 6.78 21.77
CA PRO A 185 -7.56 8.23 21.88
C PRO A 185 -6.76 8.91 20.77
N PRO A 186 -5.51 8.53 20.45
CA PRO A 186 -4.77 9.13 19.35
C PRO A 186 -5.41 8.83 17.99
N PHE A 187 -6.06 7.67 17.82
CA PHE A 187 -6.83 7.36 16.62
C PHE A 187 -7.99 8.34 16.43
N LEU A 188 -8.83 8.56 17.43
CA LEU A 188 -9.95 9.50 17.32
C LEU A 188 -9.49 10.94 17.11
N MET A 189 -8.41 11.34 17.78
CA MET A 189 -7.83 12.67 17.59
C MET A 189 -7.31 12.85 16.16
N SER A 190 -6.59 11.89 15.63
CA SER A 190 -6.09 11.93 14.25
C SER A 190 -7.22 11.91 13.22
N ALA A 191 -8.29 11.15 13.45
CA ALA A 191 -9.48 11.15 12.61
C ALA A 191 -10.13 12.55 12.56
N ALA A 192 -10.29 13.19 13.72
CA ALA A 192 -10.84 14.55 13.80
C ALA A 192 -9.94 15.58 13.08
N MET A 193 -8.63 15.51 13.24
CA MET A 193 -7.67 16.38 12.57
C MET A 193 -7.70 16.20 11.04
N ILE A 194 -7.69 14.97 10.56
CA ILE A 194 -7.77 14.65 9.13
C ILE A 194 -9.10 15.11 8.56
N ALA A 195 -10.22 14.88 9.27
CA ALA A 195 -11.53 15.38 8.85
C ALA A 195 -11.54 16.90 8.76
N ALA A 196 -10.96 17.60 9.73
CA ALA A 196 -10.83 19.06 9.70
C ALA A 196 -10.02 19.55 8.48
N LEU A 197 -8.91 18.87 8.12
CA LEU A 197 -8.12 19.20 6.94
C LEU A 197 -8.91 19.01 5.62
N CYS A 198 -9.87 18.11 5.57
CA CYS A 198 -10.73 17.96 4.41
C CYS A 198 -11.62 19.19 4.14
N PHE A 199 -11.85 20.04 5.13
CA PHE A 199 -12.62 21.30 4.93
C PHE A 199 -11.86 22.37 4.12
N VAL A 200 -10.55 22.23 3.94
CA VAL A 200 -9.72 23.10 3.09
C VAL A 200 -10.15 22.99 1.61
N PHE A 201 -10.69 21.87 1.18
CA PHE A 201 -11.13 21.67 -0.18
C PHE A 201 -12.44 22.43 -0.47
N PRO A 202 -12.61 23.00 -1.69
CA PRO A 202 -13.82 23.71 -2.05
C PRO A 202 -15.02 22.76 -2.24
N ARG A 203 -16.23 23.31 -2.11
CA ARG A 203 -17.49 22.61 -2.36
C ARG A 203 -17.90 22.69 -3.83
N GLU A 204 -16.97 22.52 -4.75
CA GLU A 204 -17.28 22.50 -6.18
C GLU A 204 -18.09 21.24 -6.53
N PRO A 205 -19.20 21.35 -7.29
CA PRO A 205 -20.00 20.19 -7.67
C PRO A 205 -19.20 19.28 -8.60
N LEU A 206 -19.25 17.98 -8.35
CA LEU A 206 -18.58 16.97 -9.15
C LEU A 206 -19.60 16.02 -9.79
N ARG A 207 -19.37 15.69 -11.06
CA ARG A 207 -19.99 14.55 -11.73
C ARG A 207 -18.88 13.53 -12.02
N ILE A 208 -18.82 12.50 -11.21
CA ILE A 208 -17.81 11.45 -11.34
C ILE A 208 -18.33 10.42 -12.35
N GLN A 209 -17.66 10.31 -13.49
CA GLN A 209 -17.82 9.20 -14.42
C GLN A 209 -16.72 8.19 -14.13
N THR A 210 -17.03 7.19 -13.33
CA THR A 210 -16.10 6.08 -13.07
C THR A 210 -16.36 4.96 -14.07
N SER A 211 -15.32 4.48 -14.70
CA SER A 211 -15.37 3.28 -15.52
C SER A 211 -15.64 2.10 -14.56
N GLY A 212 -16.80 1.46 -14.69
CA GLY A 212 -17.21 0.40 -13.77
C GLY A 212 -16.17 -0.72 -13.68
N THR A 213 -15.59 -0.89 -12.51
CA THR A 213 -14.71 -2.04 -12.21
C THR A 213 -15.52 -3.34 -12.38
N PRO A 214 -15.00 -4.38 -13.04
CA PRO A 214 -15.71 -5.66 -13.18
C PRO A 214 -16.17 -6.21 -11.83
N ALA A 215 -17.32 -6.90 -11.79
CA ALA A 215 -17.82 -7.46 -10.54
C ALA A 215 -16.81 -8.45 -9.97
N PRO A 216 -16.41 -8.34 -8.68
CA PRO A 216 -15.57 -9.35 -8.07
C PRO A 216 -16.33 -10.68 -8.04
N ASP A 217 -15.58 -11.78 -8.20
CA ASP A 217 -16.13 -13.12 -8.07
C ASP A 217 -16.62 -13.32 -6.62
N VAL A 218 -17.95 -13.40 -6.46
CA VAL A 218 -18.59 -13.51 -5.14
C VAL A 218 -18.06 -14.70 -4.36
N ARG A 219 -17.83 -15.85 -5.03
CA ARG A 219 -17.33 -17.07 -4.38
C ARG A 219 -15.92 -16.86 -3.82
N ARG A 220 -15.03 -16.28 -4.61
CA ARG A 220 -13.66 -15.97 -4.17
C ARG A 220 -13.67 -14.95 -3.06
N THR A 221 -14.50 -13.91 -3.17
CA THR A 221 -14.64 -12.88 -2.13
C THR A 221 -15.04 -13.48 -0.78
N VAL A 222 -16.06 -14.36 -0.77
CA VAL A 222 -16.51 -15.01 0.47
C VAL A 222 -15.42 -15.90 1.06
N ILE A 223 -14.73 -16.70 0.24
CA ILE A 223 -13.64 -17.56 0.71
C ILE A 223 -12.53 -16.73 1.36
N TYR A 224 -12.10 -15.64 0.68
CA TYR A 224 -11.02 -14.80 1.21
C TYR A 224 -11.43 -14.03 2.47
N LEU A 225 -12.69 -13.58 2.57
CA LEU A 225 -13.18 -12.95 3.81
C LEU A 225 -13.26 -13.93 4.98
N LEU A 226 -13.63 -15.18 4.72
CA LEU A 226 -13.61 -16.23 5.74
C LEU A 226 -12.18 -16.54 6.20
N LEU A 227 -11.22 -16.64 5.26
CA LEU A 227 -9.81 -16.83 5.59
C LEU A 227 -9.23 -15.64 6.36
N PHE A 228 -9.70 -14.43 6.10
CA PHE A 228 -9.27 -13.23 6.83
C PHE A 228 -9.82 -13.20 8.27
N ALA A 229 -10.99 -13.78 8.50
CA ALA A 229 -11.65 -13.80 9.82
C ALA A 229 -11.13 -14.93 10.74
N MET A 230 -10.39 -15.90 10.22
CA MET A 230 -9.76 -16.99 10.98
C MET A 230 -8.42 -16.58 11.57
#